data_1d0d97b9b0caefd2de0dd1c309abe418
#
_entry.id   1d0d97b9b0caefd2de0dd1c309abe418
#
_cell.length_a   1.000
_cell.length_b   1.000
_cell.length_c   1.000
_cell.angle_alpha   90.00
_cell.angle_beta   90.00
_cell.angle_gamma   90.00
#
_symmetry.space_group_name_H-M   'P 1'
#
loop_
_entity.id
_entity.type
_entity.pdbx_description
1 polymer ?
#
loop_
_entity_poly.entity_id
_entity_poly.type
_entity_poly.pdbx_seq_one_letter_code
_entity_poly.pdbx_strand_id
1 'polypeptide(L)'
;MKKYVAEFIGTCVLTLFGCGSAVAANTLLGKSNVVVPLGFSTLLIAFAFGLSIVAMAYSIGNISGCHINPAVSLGMLVSGRMEVKDFVGYVVAQFLGGILGAALLCVILGSNAALGTNGFGEASAMGISAGIAFLVEVILTFVFVLAILGVTSKPENSSVAGLVIGLSLTLIHISDRLL
;
A
#
# COMPACT_ATOMS: atom_id res chain seq x y z
N MET A 1 -11.21 1.46 20.51
CA MET A 1 -10.61 2.78 20.19
C MET A 1 -9.16 2.65 19.73
N LYS A 2 -8.22 2.08 20.53
CA LYS A 2 -6.79 2.03 20.18
C LYS A 2 -6.49 1.43 18.79
N LYS A 3 -7.17 0.34 18.43
CA LYS A 3 -6.98 -0.33 17.13
C LYS A 3 -7.37 0.56 15.93
N TYR A 4 -8.42 1.36 16.02
CA TYR A 4 -8.81 2.28 14.95
C TYR A 4 -7.81 3.44 14.78
N VAL A 5 -7.29 3.96 15.91
CA VAL A 5 -6.21 4.97 15.87
C VAL A 5 -4.94 4.38 15.24
N ALA A 6 -4.60 3.15 15.56
CA ALA A 6 -3.46 2.45 14.95
C ALA A 6 -3.63 2.29 13.42
N GLU A 7 -4.82 1.87 12.96
CA GLU A 7 -5.12 1.76 11.52
C GLU A 7 -5.08 3.12 10.80
N PHE A 8 -5.61 4.17 11.44
CA PHE A 8 -5.54 5.54 10.93
C PHE A 8 -4.09 6.00 10.75
N ILE A 9 -3.25 5.85 11.78
CA ILE A 9 -1.83 6.24 11.74
C ILE A 9 -1.08 5.39 10.71
N GLY A 10 -1.27 4.08 10.72
CA GLY A 10 -0.58 3.17 9.81
C GLY A 10 -0.91 3.46 8.35
N THR A 11 -2.18 3.73 8.02
CA THR A 11 -2.58 4.08 6.65
C THR A 11 -2.07 5.47 6.25
N CYS A 12 -2.04 6.42 7.19
CA CYS A 12 -1.44 7.73 6.95
C CYS A 12 0.05 7.60 6.58
N VAL A 13 0.80 6.79 7.33
CA VAL A 13 2.22 6.51 7.06
C VAL A 13 2.39 5.81 5.71
N LEU A 14 1.60 4.78 5.43
CA LEU A 14 1.66 4.06 4.15
C LEU A 14 1.43 5.00 2.96
N THR A 15 0.43 5.86 3.03
CA THR A 15 0.12 6.84 1.97
C THR A 15 1.22 7.89 1.85
N LEU A 16 1.67 8.45 2.97
CA LEU A 16 2.68 9.51 2.97
C LEU A 16 4.00 9.03 2.35
N PHE A 17 4.51 7.89 2.77
CA PHE A 17 5.80 7.37 2.29
C PHE A 17 5.68 6.67 0.95
N GLY A 18 4.65 5.87 0.73
CA GLY A 18 4.43 5.16 -0.53
C GLY A 18 4.18 6.14 -1.68
N CYS A 19 3.14 6.96 -1.59
CA CYS A 19 2.83 7.95 -2.63
C CYS A 19 3.90 9.04 -2.71
N GLY A 20 4.46 9.44 -1.56
CA GLY A 20 5.56 10.41 -1.51
C GLY A 20 6.79 9.97 -2.28
N SER A 21 7.15 8.69 -2.19
CA SER A 21 8.25 8.11 -2.97
C SER A 21 7.99 8.14 -4.47
N ALA A 22 6.74 7.91 -4.90
CA ALA A 22 6.36 8.00 -6.30
C ALA A 22 6.51 9.42 -6.84
N VAL A 23 6.06 10.43 -6.08
CA VAL A 23 6.22 11.83 -6.47
C VAL A 23 7.69 12.23 -6.48
N ALA A 24 8.46 11.85 -5.46
CA ALA A 24 9.89 12.15 -5.38
C ALA A 24 10.66 11.52 -6.55
N ALA A 25 10.42 10.25 -6.86
CA ALA A 25 11.03 9.57 -7.99
C ALA A 25 10.73 10.30 -9.32
N ASN A 26 9.47 10.64 -9.58
CA ASN A 26 9.06 11.33 -10.81
C ASN A 26 9.67 12.74 -10.89
N THR A 27 9.75 13.47 -9.77
CA THR A 27 10.29 14.83 -9.74
C THR A 27 11.81 14.81 -9.96
N LEU A 28 12.52 13.89 -9.32
CA LEU A 28 13.98 13.76 -9.46
C LEU A 28 14.37 13.35 -10.88
N LEU A 29 13.62 12.42 -11.48
CA LEU A 29 13.83 11.98 -12.87
C LEU A 29 13.55 13.10 -13.87
N GLY A 30 12.51 13.91 -13.64
CA GLY A 30 12.17 15.03 -14.52
C GLY A 30 13.15 16.21 -14.46
N LYS A 31 13.91 16.34 -13.37
CA LYS A 31 14.87 17.45 -13.16
C LYS A 31 16.33 17.07 -13.41
N SER A 32 16.65 15.79 -13.47
CA SER A 32 18.02 15.33 -13.68
C SER A 32 18.27 15.02 -15.15
N ASN A 33 19.42 15.45 -15.67
CA ASN A 33 19.93 14.99 -16.97
C ASN A 33 20.42 13.51 -16.91
N VAL A 34 20.17 12.83 -15.82
CA VAL A 34 20.56 11.43 -15.61
C VAL A 34 19.42 10.54 -16.10
N VAL A 35 19.70 9.75 -17.12
CA VAL A 35 18.77 8.72 -17.59
C VAL A 35 18.77 7.59 -16.56
N VAL A 36 17.77 7.61 -15.67
CA VAL A 36 17.55 6.50 -14.74
C VAL A 36 16.66 5.46 -15.44
N PRO A 37 17.08 4.19 -15.49
CA PRO A 37 16.21 3.14 -16.04
C PRO A 37 14.84 3.14 -15.37
N LEU A 38 13.76 3.04 -16.16
CA LEU A 38 12.38 3.03 -15.65
C LEU A 38 12.17 2.01 -14.51
N GLY A 39 12.80 0.84 -14.61
CA GLY A 39 12.74 -0.20 -13.60
C GLY A 39 13.34 0.20 -12.24
N PHE A 40 14.27 1.15 -12.17
CA PHE A 40 14.86 1.58 -10.90
C PHE A 40 13.88 2.42 -10.08
N SER A 41 13.15 3.35 -10.69
CA SER A 41 12.10 4.12 -10.00
C SER A 41 10.97 3.21 -9.52
N THR A 42 10.58 2.24 -10.33
CA THR A 42 9.60 1.21 -9.95
C THR A 42 10.03 0.45 -8.70
N LEU A 43 11.29 0.00 -8.64
CA LEU A 43 11.84 -0.68 -7.47
C LEU A 43 11.81 0.21 -6.22
N LEU A 44 12.26 1.46 -6.33
CA LEU A 44 12.26 2.39 -5.19
C LEU A 44 10.85 2.59 -4.62
N ILE A 45 9.87 2.79 -5.48
CA ILE A 45 8.47 3.00 -5.07
C ILE A 45 7.92 1.72 -4.44
N ALA A 46 8.13 0.57 -5.07
CA ALA A 46 7.67 -0.72 -4.55
C ALA A 46 8.26 -1.02 -3.17
N PHE A 47 9.56 -0.76 -2.98
CA PHE A 47 10.19 -0.92 -1.67
C PHE A 47 9.68 0.10 -0.65
N ALA A 48 9.40 1.34 -1.03
CA ALA A 48 8.85 2.33 -0.10
C ALA A 48 7.47 1.90 0.44
N PHE A 49 6.60 1.39 -0.43
CA PHE A 49 5.32 0.82 0.00
C PHE A 49 5.52 -0.41 0.89
N GLY A 50 6.32 -1.38 0.47
CA GLY A 50 6.52 -2.61 1.22
C GLY A 50 7.20 -2.39 2.58
N LEU A 51 8.24 -1.56 2.64
CA LEU A 51 8.93 -1.22 3.89
C LEU A 51 8.05 -0.40 4.83
N SER A 52 7.14 0.43 4.32
CA SER A 52 6.14 1.11 5.15
C SER A 52 5.25 0.08 5.86
N ILE A 53 4.82 -0.98 5.17
CA ILE A 53 4.11 -2.08 5.83
C ILE A 53 4.98 -2.80 6.85
N VAL A 54 6.24 -3.13 6.53
CA VAL A 54 7.15 -3.77 7.49
C VAL A 54 7.24 -2.92 8.76
N ALA A 55 7.53 -1.62 8.61
CA ALA A 55 7.66 -0.70 9.75
C ALA A 55 6.38 -0.64 10.58
N MET A 56 5.22 -0.51 9.94
CA MET A 56 3.93 -0.44 10.65
C MET A 56 3.55 -1.79 11.27
N ALA A 57 3.78 -2.91 10.60
CA ALA A 57 3.46 -4.22 11.12
C ALA A 57 4.17 -4.50 12.47
N TYR A 58 5.45 -4.15 12.56
CA TYR A 58 6.22 -4.30 13.81
C TYR A 58 5.96 -3.19 14.84
N SER A 59 5.37 -2.05 14.45
CA SER A 59 5.05 -0.96 15.38
C SER A 59 3.65 -1.06 15.97
N ILE A 60 2.64 -1.32 15.14
CA ILE A 60 1.22 -1.29 15.53
C ILE A 60 0.50 -2.63 15.34
N GLY A 61 1.19 -3.66 14.82
CA GLY A 61 0.58 -4.96 14.56
C GLY A 61 0.01 -5.62 15.84
N ASN A 62 0.66 -5.44 16.98
CA ASN A 62 0.19 -5.90 18.28
C ASN A 62 -1.05 -5.14 18.80
N ILE A 63 -1.43 -4.01 18.17
CA ILE A 63 -2.58 -3.18 18.58
C ILE A 63 -3.78 -3.45 17.69
N SER A 64 -3.58 -3.48 16.36
CA SER A 64 -4.68 -3.59 15.38
C SER A 64 -4.57 -4.79 14.44
N GLY A 65 -3.44 -5.47 14.41
CA GLY A 65 -3.11 -6.43 13.35
C GLY A 65 -2.51 -5.76 12.12
N CYS A 66 -2.45 -4.41 12.08
CA CYS A 66 -1.86 -3.62 11.01
C CYS A 66 -2.42 -3.99 9.61
N HIS A 67 -3.74 -3.92 9.47
CA HIS A 67 -4.36 -4.16 8.15
C HIS A 67 -4.02 -3.03 7.18
N ILE A 68 -4.17 -1.78 7.61
CA ILE A 68 -3.90 -0.52 6.89
C ILE A 68 -4.34 -0.51 5.41
N ASN A 69 -5.28 -1.38 5.09
CA ASN A 69 -5.83 -1.61 3.76
C ASN A 69 -7.26 -2.19 3.87
N PRO A 70 -8.28 -1.59 3.23
CA PRO A 70 -9.65 -2.10 3.26
C PRO A 70 -9.81 -3.51 2.68
N ALA A 71 -9.04 -3.87 1.65
CA ALA A 71 -9.10 -5.21 1.05
C ALA A 71 -8.54 -6.28 2.00
N VAL A 72 -7.49 -5.96 2.76
CA VAL A 72 -6.97 -6.83 3.83
C VAL A 72 -8.02 -7.01 4.92
N SER A 73 -8.65 -5.92 5.36
CA SER A 73 -9.73 -5.97 6.36
C SER A 73 -10.91 -6.81 5.88
N LEU A 74 -11.26 -6.70 4.59
CA LEU A 74 -12.30 -7.53 3.97
C LEU A 74 -11.89 -9.01 3.96
N GLY A 75 -10.65 -9.32 3.60
CA GLY A 75 -10.12 -10.68 3.64
C GLY A 75 -10.19 -11.30 5.04
N MET A 76 -9.86 -10.53 6.07
CA MET A 76 -9.99 -10.95 7.47
C MET A 76 -11.44 -11.15 7.88
N LEU A 77 -12.36 -10.29 7.43
CA LEU A 77 -13.79 -10.45 7.68
C LEU A 77 -14.34 -11.73 7.03
N VAL A 78 -14.07 -11.93 5.74
CA VAL A 78 -14.60 -13.09 4.99
C VAL A 78 -14.00 -14.41 5.51
N SER A 79 -12.74 -14.39 5.99
CA SER A 79 -12.12 -15.55 6.63
C SER A 79 -12.58 -15.82 8.06
N GLY A 80 -13.52 -15.03 8.59
CA GLY A 80 -14.04 -15.18 9.95
C GLY A 80 -13.08 -14.74 11.06
N ARG A 81 -12.04 -13.99 10.72
CA ARG A 81 -11.02 -13.50 11.67
C ARG A 81 -11.29 -12.09 12.19
N MET A 82 -12.37 -11.45 11.75
CA MET A 82 -12.75 -10.08 12.09
C MET A 82 -14.27 -9.96 12.20
N GLU A 83 -14.76 -9.19 13.15
CA GLU A 83 -16.18 -8.85 13.27
C GLU A 83 -16.57 -7.72 12.31
N VAL A 84 -17.83 -7.70 11.85
CA VAL A 84 -18.38 -6.65 10.96
C VAL A 84 -18.19 -5.26 11.55
N LYS A 85 -18.43 -5.10 12.86
CA LYS A 85 -18.24 -3.81 13.56
C LYS A 85 -16.82 -3.30 13.44
N ASP A 86 -15.83 -4.18 13.59
CA ASP A 86 -14.42 -3.84 13.49
C ASP A 86 -14.03 -3.52 12.06
N PHE A 87 -14.53 -4.29 11.11
CA PHE A 87 -14.33 -4.02 9.69
C PHE A 87 -14.76 -2.60 9.31
N VAL A 88 -15.98 -2.20 9.68
CA VAL A 88 -16.46 -0.84 9.39
C VAL A 88 -15.56 0.22 10.05
N GLY A 89 -15.20 0.02 11.32
CA GLY A 89 -14.32 0.95 12.04
C GLY A 89 -12.92 1.05 11.41
N TYR A 90 -12.36 -0.08 10.93
CA TYR A 90 -11.08 -0.11 10.23
C TYR A 90 -11.14 0.62 8.90
N VAL A 91 -12.15 0.33 8.08
CA VAL A 91 -12.32 0.98 6.78
C VAL A 91 -12.42 2.50 6.93
N VAL A 92 -13.24 2.99 7.88
CA VAL A 92 -13.35 4.44 8.17
C VAL A 92 -12.00 5.01 8.61
N ALA A 93 -11.30 4.36 9.54
CA ALA A 93 -10.00 4.81 10.03
C ALA A 93 -8.94 4.84 8.91
N GLN A 94 -8.92 3.81 8.06
CA GLN A 94 -8.00 3.70 6.92
C GLN A 94 -8.26 4.79 5.88
N PHE A 95 -9.51 5.07 5.53
CA PHE A 95 -9.83 6.18 4.60
C PHE A 95 -9.40 7.53 5.17
N LEU A 96 -9.70 7.81 6.43
CA LEU A 96 -9.28 9.06 7.08
C LEU A 96 -7.76 9.17 7.17
N GLY A 97 -7.07 8.06 7.46
CA GLY A 97 -5.60 8.00 7.47
C GLY A 97 -4.99 8.27 6.10
N GLY A 98 -5.54 7.66 5.04
CA GLY A 98 -5.12 7.90 3.67
C GLY A 98 -5.30 9.35 3.24
N ILE A 99 -6.46 9.95 3.57
CA ILE A 99 -6.74 11.37 3.29
C ILE A 99 -5.73 12.28 4.02
N LEU A 100 -5.44 12.00 5.30
CA LEU A 100 -4.45 12.78 6.04
C LEU A 100 -3.05 12.62 5.42
N GLY A 101 -2.64 11.41 5.06
CA GLY A 101 -1.35 11.15 4.42
C GLY A 101 -1.19 11.92 3.10
N ALA A 102 -2.24 11.91 2.27
CA ALA A 102 -2.28 12.70 1.03
C ALA A 102 -2.27 14.21 1.29
N ALA A 103 -3.01 14.69 2.29
CA ALA A 103 -3.01 16.10 2.67
C ALA A 103 -1.63 16.57 3.16
N LEU A 104 -0.96 15.78 3.99
CA LEU A 104 0.40 16.07 4.44
C LEU A 104 1.37 16.11 3.25
N LEU A 105 1.21 15.19 2.30
CA LEU A 105 2.03 15.18 1.09
C LEU A 105 1.81 16.44 0.25
N CYS A 106 0.56 16.90 0.08
CA CYS A 106 0.26 18.18 -0.57
C CYS A 106 0.96 19.36 0.10
N VAL A 107 0.93 19.41 1.43
CA VAL A 107 1.61 20.48 2.20
C VAL A 107 3.12 20.44 2.00
N ILE A 108 3.72 19.26 2.07
CA ILE A 108 5.19 19.08 1.91
C ILE A 108 5.64 19.45 0.50
N LEU A 109 4.85 19.10 -0.52
CA LEU A 109 5.20 19.34 -1.93
C LEU A 109 4.79 20.75 -2.40
N GLY A 110 3.96 21.46 -1.66
CA GLY A 110 3.37 22.74 -2.10
C GLY A 110 2.46 22.60 -3.34
N SER A 111 1.99 21.41 -3.64
CA SER A 111 1.16 21.11 -4.82
C SER A 111 0.26 19.89 -4.56
N ASN A 112 -0.90 19.85 -5.19
CA ASN A 112 -1.80 18.71 -5.20
C ASN A 112 -1.77 17.94 -6.54
N ALA A 113 -0.85 18.27 -7.43
CA ALA A 113 -0.71 17.59 -8.71
C ALA A 113 0.02 16.25 -8.54
N ALA A 114 -0.52 15.20 -9.17
CA ALA A 114 0.12 13.89 -9.31
C ALA A 114 0.64 13.28 -7.99
N LEU A 115 -0.25 13.06 -7.02
CA LEU A 115 0.07 12.50 -5.69
C LEU A 115 0.42 10.99 -5.71
N GLY A 116 1.01 10.50 -6.78
CA GLY A 116 1.40 9.09 -6.91
C GLY A 116 0.23 8.17 -7.29
N THR A 117 -0.76 8.70 -8.01
CA THR A 117 -1.90 7.93 -8.52
C THR A 117 -1.45 6.92 -9.59
N ASN A 118 -2.05 5.73 -9.56
CA ASN A 118 -1.94 4.78 -10.65
C ASN A 118 -2.77 5.25 -11.86
N GLY A 119 -2.43 4.77 -13.06
CA GLY A 119 -3.11 5.15 -14.28
C GLY A 119 -3.39 3.97 -15.20
N PHE A 120 -4.35 4.14 -16.10
CA PHE A 120 -4.65 3.22 -17.21
C PHE A 120 -4.81 4.02 -18.49
N GLY A 121 -4.92 3.36 -19.62
CA GLY A 121 -4.94 4.02 -20.94
C GLY A 121 -3.64 4.77 -21.18
N GLU A 122 -3.73 6.04 -21.56
CA GLU A 122 -2.57 6.89 -21.84
C GLU A 122 -1.67 7.15 -20.62
N ALA A 123 -2.21 6.99 -19.40
CA ALA A 123 -1.46 7.13 -18.16
C ALA A 123 -0.71 5.85 -17.72
N SER A 124 -0.94 4.72 -18.42
CA SER A 124 -0.22 3.46 -18.21
C SER A 124 0.99 3.38 -19.15
N ALA A 125 2.11 2.85 -18.65
CA ALA A 125 3.32 2.64 -19.45
C ALA A 125 3.08 1.68 -20.65
N MET A 126 2.15 0.73 -20.49
CA MET A 126 1.77 -0.25 -21.53
C MET A 126 0.46 0.08 -22.24
N GLY A 127 -0.20 1.20 -21.91
CA GLY A 127 -1.46 1.58 -22.53
C GLY A 127 -2.63 0.63 -22.24
N ILE A 128 -2.61 -0.08 -21.11
CA ILE A 128 -3.64 -1.07 -20.78
C ILE A 128 -5.01 -0.42 -20.56
N SER A 129 -6.07 -1.09 -21.03
CA SER A 129 -7.44 -0.60 -20.86
C SER A 129 -7.88 -0.68 -19.39
N ALA A 130 -8.91 0.11 -19.02
CA ALA A 130 -9.49 0.07 -17.66
C ALA A 130 -9.95 -1.34 -17.23
N GLY A 131 -10.46 -2.14 -18.17
CA GLY A 131 -10.87 -3.53 -17.88
C GLY A 131 -9.69 -4.43 -17.57
N ILE A 132 -8.58 -4.29 -18.27
CA ILE A 132 -7.34 -5.03 -17.98
C ILE A 132 -6.72 -4.54 -16.68
N ALA A 133 -6.65 -3.23 -16.44
CA ALA A 133 -6.16 -2.67 -15.19
C ALA A 133 -6.96 -3.21 -13.99
N PHE A 134 -8.29 -3.24 -14.08
CA PHE A 134 -9.14 -3.83 -13.05
C PHE A 134 -8.85 -5.32 -12.81
N LEU A 135 -8.68 -6.10 -13.88
CA LEU A 135 -8.32 -7.53 -13.74
C LEU A 135 -6.98 -7.72 -13.06
N VAL A 136 -5.97 -6.92 -13.40
CA VAL A 136 -4.64 -6.94 -12.77
C VAL A 136 -4.78 -6.63 -11.28
N GLU A 137 -5.48 -5.56 -10.91
CA GLU A 137 -5.72 -5.19 -9.51
C GLU A 137 -6.42 -6.33 -8.72
N VAL A 138 -7.41 -7.00 -9.31
CA VAL A 138 -8.08 -8.15 -8.69
C VAL A 138 -7.09 -9.29 -8.43
N ILE A 139 -6.26 -9.64 -9.41
CA ILE A 139 -5.27 -10.72 -9.26
C ILE A 139 -4.23 -10.37 -8.21
N LEU A 140 -3.65 -9.16 -8.26
CA LEU A 140 -2.61 -8.73 -7.34
C LEU A 140 -3.13 -8.61 -5.92
N THR A 141 -4.34 -8.07 -5.74
CA THR A 141 -5.00 -8.00 -4.42
C THR A 141 -5.29 -9.39 -3.88
N PHE A 142 -5.76 -10.33 -4.72
CA PHE A 142 -5.99 -11.72 -4.31
C PHE A 142 -4.70 -12.37 -3.81
N VAL A 143 -3.59 -12.25 -4.57
CA VAL A 143 -2.29 -12.81 -4.18
C VAL A 143 -1.80 -12.19 -2.87
N PHE A 144 -1.94 -10.88 -2.71
CA PHE A 144 -1.53 -10.17 -1.50
C PHE A 144 -2.33 -10.66 -0.27
N VAL A 145 -3.66 -10.68 -0.37
CA VAL A 145 -4.52 -11.14 0.74
C VAL A 145 -4.25 -12.60 1.05
N LEU A 146 -4.05 -13.45 0.03
CA LEU A 146 -3.69 -14.86 0.22
C LEU A 146 -2.38 -15.02 1.00
N ALA A 147 -1.34 -14.24 0.68
CA ALA A 147 -0.07 -14.25 1.40
C ALA A 147 -0.25 -13.85 2.88
N ILE A 148 -1.06 -12.81 3.14
CA ILE A 148 -1.39 -12.37 4.51
C ILE A 148 -2.11 -13.46 5.28
N LEU A 149 -3.20 -14.01 4.73
CA LEU A 149 -3.97 -15.07 5.37
C LEU A 149 -3.12 -16.32 5.64
N GLY A 150 -2.23 -16.64 4.71
CA GLY A 150 -1.29 -17.76 4.83
C GLY A 150 -0.27 -17.55 5.96
N VAL A 151 0.47 -16.44 5.94
CA VAL A 151 1.52 -16.21 6.93
C VAL A 151 0.96 -16.01 8.34
N THR A 152 -0.23 -15.41 8.46
CA THR A 152 -0.90 -15.20 9.75
C THR A 152 -1.76 -16.37 10.22
N SER A 153 -1.77 -17.49 9.48
CA SER A 153 -2.54 -18.69 9.86
C SER A 153 -1.93 -19.46 11.02
N LYS A 154 -0.62 -19.32 11.23
CA LYS A 154 0.15 -20.05 12.24
C LYS A 154 0.90 -19.11 13.16
N PRO A 155 0.78 -19.27 14.49
CA PRO A 155 1.49 -18.44 15.47
C PRO A 155 3.01 -18.45 15.30
N GLU A 156 3.58 -19.57 14.83
CA GLU A 156 5.03 -19.72 14.62
C GLU A 156 5.58 -18.69 13.62
N ASN A 157 4.75 -18.22 12.70
CA ASN A 157 5.13 -17.25 11.68
C ASN A 157 5.05 -15.80 12.17
N SER A 158 4.58 -15.55 13.39
CA SER A 158 4.31 -14.19 13.90
C SER A 158 5.53 -13.28 13.87
N SER A 159 6.72 -13.82 14.12
CA SER A 159 7.99 -13.06 14.11
C SER A 159 8.41 -12.57 12.73
N VAL A 160 7.99 -13.24 11.66
CA VAL A 160 8.34 -12.90 10.28
C VAL A 160 7.16 -12.38 9.46
N ALA A 161 5.95 -12.39 10.03
CA ALA A 161 4.74 -12.04 9.30
C ALA A 161 4.81 -10.63 8.70
N GLY A 162 5.26 -9.63 9.45
CA GLY A 162 5.40 -8.26 8.97
C GLY A 162 6.36 -8.14 7.80
N LEU A 163 7.48 -8.88 7.83
CA LEU A 163 8.44 -8.90 6.73
C LEU A 163 7.85 -9.57 5.49
N VAL A 164 7.21 -10.73 5.63
CA VAL A 164 6.57 -11.45 4.52
C VAL A 164 5.49 -10.60 3.87
N ILE A 165 4.63 -9.95 4.66
CA ILE A 165 3.56 -9.09 4.15
C ILE A 165 4.13 -7.89 3.40
N GLY A 166 5.12 -7.20 3.98
CA GLY A 166 5.74 -6.05 3.32
C GLY A 166 6.46 -6.40 2.02
N LEU A 167 7.20 -7.52 1.99
CA LEU A 167 7.84 -8.01 0.77
C LEU A 167 6.83 -8.49 -0.27
N SER A 168 5.69 -9.07 0.14
CA SER A 168 4.59 -9.41 -0.76
C SER A 168 4.01 -8.15 -1.42
N LEU A 169 3.84 -7.05 -0.66
CA LEU A 169 3.42 -5.78 -1.25
C LEU A 169 4.46 -5.24 -2.23
N THR A 170 5.76 -5.32 -1.89
CA THR A 170 6.83 -4.94 -2.82
C THR A 170 6.73 -5.72 -4.13
N LEU A 171 6.52 -7.04 -4.06
CA LEU A 171 6.40 -7.90 -5.23
C LEU A 171 5.23 -7.49 -6.13
N ILE A 172 4.03 -7.28 -5.57
CA ILE A 172 2.87 -6.91 -6.37
C ILE A 172 3.01 -5.51 -6.97
N HIS A 173 3.63 -4.55 -6.26
CA HIS A 173 3.90 -3.22 -6.79
C HIS A 173 4.89 -3.21 -7.96
N ILE A 174 5.89 -4.09 -7.94
CA ILE A 174 6.79 -4.26 -9.08
C ILE A 174 5.99 -4.76 -10.28
N SER A 175 5.10 -5.73 -10.08
CA SER A 175 4.28 -6.32 -11.14
C SER A 175 3.26 -5.32 -11.70
N ASP A 176 2.56 -4.57 -10.85
CA ASP A 176 1.58 -3.57 -11.23
C ASP A 176 2.19 -2.44 -12.08
N ARG A 177 3.38 -1.99 -11.72
CA ARG A 177 4.05 -0.90 -12.46
C ARG A 177 4.76 -1.33 -13.74
N LEU A 178 4.91 -2.62 -13.97
CA LEU A 178 5.42 -3.15 -15.23
C LEU A 178 4.30 -3.40 -16.25
N LEU A 179 3.07 -3.45 -15.80
CA LEU A 179 1.85 -3.62 -16.61
C LEU A 179 1.14 -2.29 -16.84
#